data_c80d703f03410163b5c9edb80698cceb
#
_entry.id   c80d703f03410163b5c9edb80698cceb
#
_cell.length_a   1.000
_cell.length_b   1.000
_cell.length_c   1.000
_cell.angle_alpha   90.00
_cell.angle_beta   90.00
_cell.angle_gamma   90.00
#
_symmetry.space_group_name_H-M   'P 1'
#
loop_
_entity.id
_entity.type
_entity.pdbx_description
1 polymer ?
#
loop_
_entity_poly.entity_id
_entity_poly.type
_entity_poly.pdbx_seq_one_letter_code
_entity_poly.pdbx_strand_id
1 'polypeptide(L)'
;MFSNQSRSGRGKVFGLNPNVFFLGIVSLLTDVSTEMIFTLVPLFLCNVLGAATTIVGLVGGASESTDAILRIFSGWLSDRVKKRKPLAVLGYSISTIAKPFMYLATSWGSVLAIRFGDRLGKGIRTPSRDALIADSVSAQERGRGFGLHRAMDTTGAVLGLALAAVIIYLVQGGGLELSLKTYQWLIVVGVVPAVLSVVVLLSFVHERKPPPPARQLPRIRLAGFDTRFKLFLIVMAIFTLGNSSDFFVILRAQNLGASVIYVVLMLVVFNLTYALTALPAGVLSDRLGRRGLIAAGWFIYALVYLGFALASEPWQVWLLFAGYGVYYGMVEGVARAFVADLVPVEKRGTAYGLYHGVVGLALLPASLIAGWLWDAVNPAAPFYFGAALAFLGMVGIMGLVRE
;
A
#
# COMPACT_ATOMS: atom_id res chain seq x y z
N MET A 1 32.75 -24.18 -31.88
CA MET A 1 31.75 -23.15 -32.23
C MET A 1 30.44 -23.84 -32.48
N PHE A 2 29.62 -24.06 -31.47
CA PHE A 2 28.19 -24.40 -31.62
C PHE A 2 27.43 -23.70 -30.48
N SER A 3 26.64 -22.73 -30.87
CA SER A 3 25.81 -21.88 -30.02
C SER A 3 24.76 -22.70 -29.29
N ASN A 4 24.85 -22.75 -28.00
CA ASN A 4 23.84 -23.30 -27.12
C ASN A 4 22.67 -22.32 -27.02
N GLN A 5 21.85 -22.22 -28.08
CA GLN A 5 20.50 -21.60 -28.00
C GLN A 5 19.57 -22.57 -27.28
N SER A 6 19.66 -22.60 -25.95
CA SER A 6 18.80 -23.42 -25.11
C SER A 6 17.39 -22.84 -25.03
N ARG A 7 16.44 -23.53 -25.67
CA ARG A 7 15.03 -23.75 -25.27
C ARG A 7 14.35 -22.64 -24.44
N SER A 8 13.97 -21.55 -25.08
CA SER A 8 12.92 -20.67 -24.57
C SER A 8 11.64 -20.87 -25.41
N GLY A 9 11.09 -22.09 -25.42
CA GLY A 9 9.92 -22.50 -26.18
C GLY A 9 8.58 -22.35 -25.44
N ARG A 10 8.46 -21.47 -24.43
CA ARG A 10 7.14 -21.10 -23.87
C ARG A 10 6.74 -19.76 -24.46
N GLY A 11 5.58 -19.74 -25.17
CA GLY A 11 5.08 -18.55 -25.83
C GLY A 11 5.09 -17.33 -24.91
N LYS A 12 5.49 -16.15 -25.43
CA LYS A 12 5.42 -14.89 -24.70
C LYS A 12 3.97 -14.48 -24.54
N VAL A 13 3.59 -14.02 -23.33
CA VAL A 13 2.28 -13.43 -23.06
C VAL A 13 2.47 -11.91 -22.99
N PHE A 14 1.75 -11.14 -23.81
CA PHE A 14 1.98 -9.70 -24.02
C PHE A 14 3.46 -9.34 -24.31
N GLY A 15 4.17 -10.23 -24.99
CA GLY A 15 5.59 -10.04 -25.31
C GLY A 15 6.55 -10.23 -24.14
N LEU A 16 6.09 -10.65 -22.96
CA LEU A 16 6.85 -10.89 -21.74
C LEU A 16 6.87 -12.38 -21.38
N ASN A 17 7.76 -12.73 -20.43
CA ASN A 17 7.81 -14.07 -19.86
C ASN A 17 6.50 -14.43 -19.17
N PRO A 18 5.94 -15.66 -19.36
CA PRO A 18 4.71 -16.09 -18.69
C PRO A 18 4.71 -15.95 -17.16
N ASN A 19 5.87 -16.09 -16.50
CA ASN A 19 5.98 -15.88 -15.06
C ASN A 19 5.50 -14.48 -14.63
N VAL A 20 5.83 -13.43 -15.41
CA VAL A 20 5.41 -12.05 -15.09
C VAL A 20 3.90 -11.92 -15.18
N PHE A 21 3.29 -12.51 -16.21
CA PHE A 21 1.85 -12.52 -16.38
C PHE A 21 1.15 -13.24 -15.22
N PHE A 22 1.60 -14.46 -14.88
CA PHE A 22 0.99 -15.22 -13.78
C PHE A 22 1.22 -14.57 -12.42
N LEU A 23 2.38 -13.94 -12.16
CA LEU A 23 2.59 -13.15 -10.96
C LEU A 23 1.66 -11.92 -10.91
N GLY A 24 1.34 -11.33 -12.05
CA GLY A 24 0.33 -10.29 -12.16
C GLY A 24 -1.07 -10.80 -11.81
N ILE A 25 -1.48 -11.98 -12.33
CA ILE A 25 -2.77 -12.63 -11.96
C ILE A 25 -2.82 -12.92 -10.46
N VAL A 26 -1.73 -13.45 -9.87
CA VAL A 26 -1.63 -13.69 -8.42
C VAL A 26 -1.87 -12.40 -7.64
N SER A 27 -1.26 -11.29 -8.07
CA SER A 27 -1.44 -9.99 -7.41
C SER A 27 -2.87 -9.48 -7.58
N LEU A 28 -3.40 -9.50 -8.80
CA LEU A 28 -4.77 -9.12 -9.10
C LEU A 28 -5.78 -9.85 -8.19
N LEU A 29 -5.72 -11.19 -8.14
CA LEU A 29 -6.62 -11.98 -7.32
C LEU A 29 -6.46 -11.70 -5.82
N THR A 30 -5.23 -11.48 -5.38
CA THR A 30 -4.94 -11.13 -3.98
C THR A 30 -5.51 -9.77 -3.62
N ASP A 31 -5.40 -8.78 -4.52
CA ASP A 31 -5.90 -7.44 -4.26
C ASP A 31 -7.42 -7.38 -4.36
N VAL A 32 -8.06 -8.10 -5.28
CA VAL A 32 -9.53 -8.31 -5.24
C VAL A 32 -9.96 -8.76 -3.84
N SER A 33 -9.33 -9.80 -3.31
CA SER A 33 -9.64 -10.33 -1.97
C SER A 33 -9.38 -9.31 -0.86
N THR A 34 -8.23 -8.63 -0.91
CA THR A 34 -7.79 -7.70 0.13
C THR A 34 -8.71 -6.48 0.20
N GLU A 35 -9.08 -5.92 -0.94
CA GLU A 35 -9.95 -4.76 -1.01
C GLU A 35 -11.37 -5.09 -0.55
N MET A 36 -11.89 -6.28 -0.87
CA MET A 36 -13.20 -6.70 -0.37
C MET A 36 -13.25 -6.84 1.15
N ILE A 37 -12.19 -7.34 1.78
CA ILE A 37 -12.21 -7.71 3.20
C ILE A 37 -11.62 -6.61 4.08
N PHE A 38 -10.41 -6.14 3.77
CA PHE A 38 -9.63 -5.33 4.70
C PHE A 38 -9.83 -3.82 4.56
N THR A 39 -10.32 -3.36 3.44
CA THR A 39 -10.65 -1.94 3.25
C THR A 39 -11.80 -1.50 4.15
N LEU A 40 -12.72 -2.39 4.47
CA LEU A 40 -13.87 -2.11 5.33
C LEU A 40 -13.64 -2.42 6.83
N VAL A 41 -12.42 -2.78 7.21
CA VAL A 41 -12.06 -3.04 8.63
C VAL A 41 -12.37 -1.85 9.55
N PRO A 42 -12.11 -0.57 9.20
CA PRO A 42 -12.46 0.53 10.10
C PRO A 42 -13.95 0.61 10.37
N LEU A 43 -14.79 0.39 9.35
CA LEU A 43 -16.24 0.34 9.51
C LEU A 43 -16.69 -0.88 10.33
N PHE A 44 -16.06 -2.04 10.13
CA PHE A 44 -16.33 -3.24 10.94
C PHE A 44 -15.98 -3.01 12.42
N LEU A 45 -14.84 -2.39 12.71
CA LEU A 45 -14.43 -2.07 14.08
C LEU A 45 -15.42 -1.12 14.76
N CYS A 46 -15.84 -0.05 14.08
CA CYS A 46 -16.76 0.95 14.66
C CYS A 46 -18.22 0.47 14.67
N ASN A 47 -18.75 0.03 13.51
CA ASN A 47 -20.19 -0.23 13.38
C ASN A 47 -20.61 -1.57 13.99
N VAL A 48 -19.76 -2.60 13.91
CA VAL A 48 -20.10 -3.96 14.37
C VAL A 48 -19.52 -4.27 15.74
N LEU A 49 -18.27 -3.90 15.99
CA LEU A 49 -17.60 -4.21 17.25
C LEU A 49 -17.68 -3.06 18.27
N GLY A 50 -18.19 -1.88 17.90
CA GLY A 50 -18.31 -0.74 18.80
C GLY A 50 -16.98 -0.18 19.31
N ALA A 51 -15.90 -0.40 18.55
CA ALA A 51 -14.57 0.03 18.97
C ALA A 51 -14.39 1.54 18.85
N ALA A 52 -13.70 2.15 19.82
CA ALA A 52 -13.28 3.54 19.76
C ALA A 52 -12.34 3.80 18.58
N THR A 53 -12.32 5.02 18.05
CA THR A 53 -11.50 5.37 16.89
C THR A 53 -10.00 5.29 17.19
N THR A 54 -9.59 5.47 18.45
CA THR A 54 -8.22 5.20 18.91
C THR A 54 -7.81 3.75 18.66
N ILE A 55 -8.73 2.78 18.85
CA ILE A 55 -8.48 1.36 18.54
C ILE A 55 -8.37 1.13 17.04
N VAL A 56 -9.18 1.84 16.24
CA VAL A 56 -9.04 1.80 14.77
C VAL A 56 -7.65 2.30 14.35
N GLY A 57 -7.17 3.39 14.98
CA GLY A 57 -5.82 3.90 14.79
C GLY A 57 -4.73 2.89 15.17
N LEU A 58 -4.90 2.18 16.29
CA LEU A 58 -4.01 1.11 16.71
C LEU A 58 -3.96 -0.02 15.67
N VAL A 59 -5.10 -0.53 15.25
CA VAL A 59 -5.20 -1.65 14.27
C VAL A 59 -4.63 -1.23 12.91
N GLY A 60 -4.98 -0.04 12.42
CA GLY A 60 -4.47 0.49 11.15
C GLY A 60 -2.97 0.74 11.21
N GLY A 61 -2.51 1.54 12.18
CA GLY A 61 -1.11 1.90 12.34
C GLY A 61 -0.19 0.71 12.60
N ALA A 62 -0.59 -0.22 13.48
CA ALA A 62 0.16 -1.45 13.73
C ALA A 62 0.27 -2.32 12.46
N SER A 63 -0.81 -2.42 11.69
CA SER A 63 -0.81 -3.16 10.43
C SER A 63 0.17 -2.58 9.42
N GLU A 64 0.13 -1.29 9.17
CA GLU A 64 0.98 -0.59 8.21
C GLU A 64 2.46 -0.60 8.65
N SER A 65 2.72 -0.35 9.94
CA SER A 65 4.08 -0.43 10.51
C SER A 65 4.66 -1.83 10.39
N THR A 66 3.86 -2.87 10.65
CA THR A 66 4.28 -4.27 10.51
C THR A 66 4.72 -4.58 9.08
N ASP A 67 3.90 -4.20 8.08
CA ASP A 67 4.23 -4.39 6.66
C ASP A 67 5.55 -3.69 6.29
N ALA A 68 5.70 -2.42 6.67
CA ALA A 68 6.89 -1.63 6.35
C ALA A 68 8.17 -2.21 6.98
N ILE A 69 8.13 -2.61 8.24
CA ILE A 69 9.27 -3.19 8.96
C ILE A 69 9.63 -4.57 8.37
N LEU A 70 8.63 -5.41 8.14
CA LEU A 70 8.87 -6.77 7.64
C LEU A 70 9.42 -6.80 6.22
N ARG A 71 9.10 -5.83 5.36
CA ARG A 71 9.71 -5.72 4.02
C ARG A 71 11.22 -5.57 4.08
N ILE A 72 11.77 -4.90 5.10
CA ILE A 72 13.21 -4.74 5.28
C ILE A 72 13.87 -6.09 5.55
N PHE A 73 13.30 -6.87 6.49
CA PHE A 73 13.86 -8.18 6.87
C PHE A 73 13.65 -9.24 5.80
N SER A 74 12.50 -9.26 5.14
CA SER A 74 12.18 -10.28 4.15
C SER A 74 12.94 -10.10 2.84
N GLY A 75 13.28 -8.88 2.45
CA GLY A 75 14.18 -8.61 1.34
C GLY A 75 15.56 -9.26 1.58
N TRP A 76 16.14 -9.05 2.75
CA TRP A 76 17.38 -9.70 3.16
C TRP A 76 17.27 -11.23 3.19
N LEU A 77 16.17 -11.77 3.72
CA LEU A 77 15.95 -13.22 3.76
C LEU A 77 15.83 -13.82 2.36
N SER A 78 15.09 -13.15 1.46
CA SER A 78 14.94 -13.56 0.06
C SER A 78 16.29 -13.67 -0.67
N ASP A 79 17.18 -12.71 -0.44
CA ASP A 79 18.52 -12.72 -1.05
C ASP A 79 19.41 -13.84 -0.49
N ARG A 80 19.23 -14.20 0.78
CA ARG A 80 20.02 -15.24 1.45
C ARG A 80 19.57 -16.66 1.11
N VAL A 81 18.26 -16.90 1.02
CA VAL A 81 17.69 -18.25 0.84
C VAL A 81 17.84 -18.76 -0.60
N LYS A 82 18.10 -17.88 -1.59
CA LYS A 82 18.26 -18.23 -3.02
C LYS A 82 17.05 -18.94 -3.66
N LYS A 83 15.95 -19.10 -2.93
CA LYS A 83 14.71 -19.71 -3.39
C LYS A 83 13.57 -18.71 -3.15
N ARG A 84 13.12 -18.05 -4.19
CA ARG A 84 12.16 -16.93 -4.11
C ARG A 84 10.71 -17.40 -4.15
N LYS A 85 10.39 -18.40 -4.97
CA LYS A 85 9.04 -18.95 -5.06
C LYS A 85 8.54 -19.51 -3.72
N PRO A 86 9.26 -20.33 -2.94
CA PRO A 86 8.80 -20.82 -1.64
C PRO A 86 8.48 -19.71 -0.65
N LEU A 87 9.29 -18.63 -0.61
CA LEU A 87 9.02 -17.48 0.25
C LEU A 87 7.77 -16.72 -0.20
N ALA A 88 7.59 -16.53 -1.51
CA ALA A 88 6.37 -15.96 -2.04
C ALA A 88 5.14 -16.81 -1.68
N VAL A 89 5.21 -18.14 -1.90
CA VAL A 89 4.13 -19.08 -1.53
C VAL A 89 3.81 -18.98 -0.04
N LEU A 90 4.83 -19.01 0.82
CA LEU A 90 4.64 -18.88 2.27
C LEU A 90 3.89 -17.57 2.62
N GLY A 91 4.33 -16.43 2.08
CA GLY A 91 3.72 -15.14 2.37
C GLY A 91 2.29 -15.03 1.85
N TYR A 92 2.01 -15.51 0.63
CA TYR A 92 0.63 -15.55 0.09
C TYR A 92 -0.25 -16.51 0.89
N SER A 93 0.25 -17.67 1.31
CA SER A 93 -0.49 -18.64 2.11
C SER A 93 -0.84 -18.10 3.50
N ILE A 94 0.11 -17.45 4.20
CA ILE A 94 -0.15 -16.82 5.50
C ILE A 94 -1.27 -15.77 5.37
N SER A 95 -1.18 -14.88 4.38
CA SER A 95 -2.20 -13.86 4.12
C SER A 95 -3.55 -14.48 3.77
N THR A 96 -3.58 -15.54 2.95
CA THR A 96 -4.80 -16.25 2.56
C THR A 96 -5.46 -16.96 3.74
N ILE A 97 -4.67 -17.62 4.60
CA ILE A 97 -5.16 -18.32 5.79
C ILE A 97 -5.71 -17.33 6.83
N ALA A 98 -5.10 -16.14 6.97
CA ALA A 98 -5.56 -15.13 7.92
C ALA A 98 -6.98 -14.60 7.60
N LYS A 99 -7.33 -14.47 6.33
CA LYS A 99 -8.58 -13.85 5.88
C LYS A 99 -9.87 -14.51 6.38
N PRO A 100 -10.04 -15.84 6.30
CA PRO A 100 -11.25 -16.51 6.81
C PRO A 100 -11.50 -16.28 8.30
N PHE A 101 -10.44 -16.09 9.10
CA PHE A 101 -10.61 -15.83 10.54
C PHE A 101 -11.31 -14.50 10.84
N MET A 102 -11.34 -13.54 9.89
CA MET A 102 -12.15 -12.33 10.03
C MET A 102 -13.65 -12.64 10.19
N TYR A 103 -14.13 -13.76 9.66
CA TYR A 103 -15.52 -14.21 9.84
C TYR A 103 -15.86 -14.51 11.30
N LEU A 104 -14.85 -14.96 12.05
CA LEU A 104 -14.97 -15.35 13.47
C LEU A 104 -14.54 -14.21 14.42
N ALA A 105 -14.15 -13.06 13.89
CA ALA A 105 -13.65 -11.96 14.72
C ALA A 105 -14.80 -11.30 15.50
N THR A 106 -14.77 -11.39 16.82
CA THR A 106 -15.75 -10.84 17.76
C THR A 106 -15.18 -9.73 18.64
N SER A 107 -13.90 -9.40 18.50
CA SER A 107 -13.22 -8.37 19.27
C SER A 107 -12.17 -7.65 18.43
N TRP A 108 -11.86 -6.42 18.78
CA TRP A 108 -10.77 -5.67 18.14
C TRP A 108 -9.40 -6.37 18.25
N GLY A 109 -9.16 -7.10 19.35
CA GLY A 109 -7.92 -7.87 19.54
C GLY A 109 -7.79 -9.00 18.52
N SER A 110 -8.89 -9.71 18.21
CA SER A 110 -8.89 -10.73 17.15
C SER A 110 -8.65 -10.10 15.77
N VAL A 111 -9.26 -8.95 15.48
CA VAL A 111 -9.02 -8.20 14.23
C VAL A 111 -7.55 -7.80 14.12
N LEU A 112 -6.95 -7.26 15.20
CA LEU A 112 -5.54 -6.89 15.24
C LEU A 112 -4.63 -8.09 14.95
N ALA A 113 -4.86 -9.24 15.60
CA ALA A 113 -4.08 -10.46 15.39
C ALA A 113 -4.17 -10.97 13.94
N ILE A 114 -5.37 -10.97 13.37
CA ILE A 114 -5.59 -11.39 11.98
C ILE A 114 -4.91 -10.43 10.99
N ARG A 115 -5.04 -9.12 11.22
CA ARG A 115 -4.37 -8.10 10.41
C ARG A 115 -2.86 -8.19 10.51
N PHE A 116 -2.33 -8.46 11.71
CA PHE A 116 -0.90 -8.71 11.89
C PHE A 116 -0.43 -9.94 11.07
N GLY A 117 -1.16 -11.04 11.11
CA GLY A 117 -0.90 -12.24 10.30
C GLY A 117 -0.93 -11.95 8.79
N ASP A 118 -1.93 -11.20 8.31
CA ASP A 118 -2.00 -10.78 6.91
C ASP A 118 -0.79 -9.90 6.51
N ARG A 119 -0.42 -8.93 7.35
CA ARG A 119 0.71 -8.04 7.08
C ARG A 119 2.06 -8.75 7.15
N LEU A 120 2.18 -9.75 8.05
CA LEU A 120 3.33 -10.66 8.06
C LEU A 120 3.46 -11.38 6.69
N GLY A 121 2.37 -11.94 6.20
CA GLY A 121 2.31 -12.57 4.88
C GLY A 121 2.70 -11.59 3.76
N LYS A 122 2.15 -10.37 3.78
CA LYS A 122 2.44 -9.32 2.78
C LYS A 122 3.91 -8.89 2.83
N GLY A 123 4.47 -8.67 4.01
CA GLY A 123 5.87 -8.31 4.18
C GLY A 123 6.84 -9.38 3.62
N ILE A 124 6.53 -10.67 3.80
CA ILE A 124 7.34 -11.79 3.28
C ILE A 124 7.21 -11.91 1.75
N ARG A 125 5.98 -11.84 1.21
CA ARG A 125 5.73 -12.10 -0.22
C ARG A 125 6.24 -11.01 -1.14
N THR A 126 6.12 -9.73 -0.75
CA THR A 126 6.37 -8.59 -1.65
C THR A 126 7.79 -8.57 -2.20
N PRO A 127 8.87 -8.62 -1.39
CA PRO A 127 10.22 -8.64 -1.93
C PRO A 127 10.54 -9.89 -2.76
N SER A 128 10.00 -11.06 -2.34
CA SER A 128 10.21 -12.33 -3.05
C SER A 128 9.52 -12.33 -4.41
N ARG A 129 8.29 -11.80 -4.49
CA ARG A 129 7.55 -11.60 -5.74
C ARG A 129 8.26 -10.64 -6.69
N ASP A 130 8.67 -9.49 -6.19
CA ASP A 130 9.33 -8.46 -7.01
C ASP A 130 10.65 -8.99 -7.57
N ALA A 131 11.37 -9.77 -6.77
CA ALA A 131 12.57 -10.45 -7.22
C ALA A 131 12.29 -11.52 -8.30
N LEU A 132 11.20 -12.31 -8.17
CA LEU A 132 10.78 -13.25 -9.22
C LEU A 132 10.43 -12.55 -10.54
N ILE A 133 9.78 -11.38 -10.48
CA ILE A 133 9.50 -10.55 -11.67
C ILE A 133 10.83 -10.11 -12.30
N ALA A 134 11.73 -9.51 -11.51
CA ALA A 134 13.00 -9.02 -11.99
C ALA A 134 13.88 -10.12 -12.64
N ASP A 135 13.84 -11.35 -12.08
CA ASP A 135 14.60 -12.51 -12.63
C ASP A 135 13.94 -13.12 -13.86
N SER A 136 12.68 -12.80 -14.13
CA SER A 136 11.91 -13.35 -15.25
C SER A 136 12.03 -12.51 -16.52
N VAL A 137 12.63 -11.32 -16.45
CA VAL A 137 12.76 -10.38 -17.57
C VAL A 137 14.22 -9.89 -17.72
N SER A 138 14.57 -9.46 -18.93
CA SER A 138 15.84 -8.76 -19.18
C SER A 138 15.86 -7.38 -18.51
N ALA A 139 17.06 -6.80 -18.33
CA ALA A 139 17.20 -5.46 -17.73
C ALA A 139 16.38 -4.40 -18.51
N GLN A 140 16.32 -4.52 -19.84
CA GLN A 140 15.58 -3.62 -20.74
C GLN A 140 14.06 -3.80 -20.64
N GLU A 141 13.57 -4.98 -20.25
CA GLU A 141 12.15 -5.29 -20.14
C GLU A 141 11.59 -5.11 -18.72
N ARG A 142 12.43 -4.78 -17.72
CA ARG A 142 11.99 -4.64 -16.32
C ARG A 142 10.88 -3.62 -16.14
N GLY A 143 10.99 -2.46 -16.80
CA GLY A 143 9.94 -1.43 -16.75
C GLY A 143 8.59 -1.95 -17.23
N ARG A 144 8.56 -2.70 -18.35
CA ARG A 144 7.33 -3.32 -18.86
C ARG A 144 6.80 -4.41 -17.92
N GLY A 145 7.70 -5.23 -17.34
CA GLY A 145 7.33 -6.29 -16.41
C GLY A 145 6.67 -5.76 -15.14
N PHE A 146 7.29 -4.78 -14.50
CA PHE A 146 6.72 -4.12 -13.32
C PHE A 146 5.48 -3.27 -13.66
N GLY A 147 5.46 -2.64 -14.84
CA GLY A 147 4.31 -1.89 -15.33
C GLY A 147 3.07 -2.77 -15.52
N LEU A 148 3.22 -3.94 -16.17
CA LEU A 148 2.14 -4.91 -16.30
C LEU A 148 1.65 -5.40 -14.93
N HIS A 149 2.59 -5.76 -14.03
CA HIS A 149 2.25 -6.19 -12.68
C HIS A 149 1.45 -5.11 -11.94
N ARG A 150 1.89 -3.83 -11.99
CA ARG A 150 1.19 -2.71 -11.32
C ARG A 150 -0.19 -2.45 -11.91
N ALA A 151 -0.33 -2.56 -13.23
CA ALA A 151 -1.64 -2.44 -13.89
C ALA A 151 -2.62 -3.53 -13.40
N MET A 152 -2.15 -4.77 -13.27
CA MET A 152 -2.97 -5.89 -12.76
C MET A 152 -3.30 -5.72 -11.28
N ASP A 153 -2.37 -5.24 -10.46
CA ASP A 153 -2.52 -4.87 -9.05
C ASP A 153 -3.68 -3.85 -8.88
N THR A 154 -3.58 -2.71 -9.58
CA THR A 154 -4.61 -1.66 -9.54
C THR A 154 -5.96 -2.14 -10.10
N THR A 155 -5.95 -2.95 -11.17
CA THR A 155 -7.17 -3.55 -11.70
C THR A 155 -7.82 -4.45 -10.65
N GLY A 156 -7.03 -5.25 -9.93
CA GLY A 156 -7.51 -6.08 -8.83
C GLY A 156 -8.15 -5.25 -7.72
N ALA A 157 -7.54 -4.13 -7.34
CA ALA A 157 -8.11 -3.24 -6.32
C ALA A 157 -9.48 -2.67 -6.76
N VAL A 158 -9.57 -2.15 -7.97
CA VAL A 158 -10.83 -1.61 -8.52
C VAL A 158 -11.91 -2.69 -8.60
N LEU A 159 -11.57 -3.89 -9.11
CA LEU A 159 -12.51 -5.01 -9.20
C LEU A 159 -12.97 -5.47 -7.82
N GLY A 160 -12.06 -5.53 -6.83
CA GLY A 160 -12.39 -5.91 -5.47
C GLY A 160 -13.38 -4.95 -4.82
N LEU A 161 -13.15 -3.64 -4.97
CA LEU A 161 -14.08 -2.62 -4.49
C LEU A 161 -15.42 -2.64 -5.24
N ALA A 162 -15.41 -2.86 -6.55
CA ALA A 162 -16.63 -2.97 -7.34
C ALA A 162 -17.47 -4.19 -6.89
N LEU A 163 -16.84 -5.35 -6.69
CA LEU A 163 -17.51 -6.54 -6.16
C LEU A 163 -18.03 -6.31 -4.74
N ALA A 164 -17.26 -5.61 -3.90
CA ALA A 164 -17.71 -5.24 -2.55
C ALA A 164 -18.96 -4.35 -2.61
N ALA A 165 -18.98 -3.35 -3.50
CA ALA A 165 -20.15 -2.50 -3.68
C ALA A 165 -21.40 -3.29 -4.12
N VAL A 166 -21.24 -4.24 -5.05
CA VAL A 166 -22.32 -5.13 -5.48
C VAL A 166 -22.86 -5.97 -4.31
N ILE A 167 -21.99 -6.59 -3.52
CA ILE A 167 -22.40 -7.41 -2.37
C ILE A 167 -23.11 -6.55 -1.32
N ILE A 168 -22.58 -5.35 -1.01
CA ILE A 168 -23.21 -4.41 -0.08
C ILE A 168 -24.61 -4.06 -0.57
N TYR A 169 -24.75 -3.72 -1.85
CA TYR A 169 -26.06 -3.39 -2.44
C TYR A 169 -27.05 -4.55 -2.33
N LEU A 170 -26.63 -5.77 -2.66
CA LEU A 170 -27.52 -6.94 -2.67
C LEU A 170 -27.90 -7.40 -1.25
N VAL A 171 -27.04 -7.23 -0.24
CA VAL A 171 -27.26 -7.75 1.10
C VAL A 171 -27.91 -6.74 2.05
N GLN A 172 -27.51 -5.45 1.97
CA GLN A 172 -28.02 -4.42 2.89
C GLN A 172 -28.58 -3.17 2.21
N GLY A 173 -28.44 -3.03 0.87
CA GLY A 173 -28.90 -1.82 0.17
C GLY A 173 -28.13 -0.57 0.53
N GLY A 174 -28.83 0.53 0.79
CA GLY A 174 -28.27 1.86 1.07
C GLY A 174 -27.95 2.17 2.53
N GLY A 175 -27.77 1.17 3.40
CA GLY A 175 -27.52 1.38 4.83
C GLY A 175 -26.29 2.25 5.10
N LEU A 176 -26.40 3.13 6.12
CA LEU A 176 -25.32 4.02 6.56
C LEU A 176 -24.21 3.24 7.27
N GLU A 177 -24.57 2.23 8.05
CA GLU A 177 -23.63 1.42 8.83
C GLU A 177 -23.41 0.04 8.19
N LEU A 178 -22.19 -0.46 8.29
CA LEU A 178 -21.86 -1.80 7.83
C LEU A 178 -22.46 -2.86 8.76
N SER A 179 -23.31 -3.75 8.22
CA SER A 179 -23.87 -4.85 8.99
C SER A 179 -22.90 -6.02 9.09
N LEU A 180 -22.96 -6.78 10.20
CA LEU A 180 -22.18 -8.01 10.37
C LEU A 180 -22.42 -9.00 9.23
N LYS A 181 -23.70 -9.20 8.83
CA LYS A 181 -24.06 -10.10 7.74
C LYS A 181 -23.41 -9.73 6.42
N THR A 182 -23.41 -8.44 6.08
CA THR A 182 -22.76 -7.94 4.86
C THR A 182 -21.26 -8.17 4.91
N TYR A 183 -20.62 -7.88 6.05
CA TYR A 183 -19.19 -8.12 6.20
C TYR A 183 -18.83 -9.60 6.10
N GLN A 184 -19.62 -10.48 6.66
CA GLN A 184 -19.46 -11.93 6.53
C GLN A 184 -19.54 -12.40 5.07
N TRP A 185 -20.50 -11.89 4.29
CA TRP A 185 -20.56 -12.19 2.84
C TRP A 185 -19.34 -11.68 2.08
N LEU A 186 -18.85 -10.49 2.40
CA LEU A 186 -17.61 -9.95 1.80
C LEU A 186 -16.42 -10.86 2.08
N ILE A 187 -16.32 -11.43 3.29
CA ILE A 187 -15.27 -12.38 3.64
C ILE A 187 -15.42 -13.68 2.86
N VAL A 188 -16.61 -14.29 2.85
CA VAL A 188 -16.85 -15.56 2.17
C VAL A 188 -16.52 -15.49 0.68
N VAL A 189 -17.00 -14.45 0.00
CA VAL A 189 -16.71 -14.24 -1.42
C VAL A 189 -15.24 -13.82 -1.63
N GLY A 190 -14.72 -12.94 -0.77
CA GLY A 190 -13.36 -12.44 -0.88
C GLY A 190 -12.26 -13.47 -0.62
N VAL A 191 -12.53 -14.54 0.13
CA VAL A 191 -11.58 -15.64 0.35
C VAL A 191 -11.35 -16.45 -0.94
N VAL A 192 -12.33 -16.54 -1.83
CA VAL A 192 -12.20 -17.31 -3.08
C VAL A 192 -11.04 -16.82 -3.95
N PRO A 193 -10.94 -15.54 -4.33
CA PRO A 193 -9.80 -15.07 -5.11
C PRO A 193 -8.46 -15.19 -4.35
N ALA A 194 -8.45 -15.10 -3.00
CA ALA A 194 -7.23 -15.34 -2.23
C ALA A 194 -6.72 -16.77 -2.39
N VAL A 195 -7.60 -17.77 -2.28
CA VAL A 195 -7.24 -19.18 -2.50
C VAL A 195 -6.79 -19.41 -3.94
N LEU A 196 -7.51 -18.88 -4.91
CA LEU A 196 -7.14 -18.97 -6.33
C LEU A 196 -5.76 -18.35 -6.60
N SER A 197 -5.39 -17.26 -5.93
CA SER A 197 -4.07 -16.64 -6.09
C SER A 197 -2.95 -17.61 -5.69
N VAL A 198 -3.10 -18.34 -4.58
CA VAL A 198 -2.11 -19.35 -4.14
C VAL A 198 -2.07 -20.53 -5.11
N VAL A 199 -3.21 -20.98 -5.61
CA VAL A 199 -3.28 -22.08 -6.61
C VAL A 199 -2.56 -21.67 -7.90
N VAL A 200 -2.79 -20.47 -8.42
CA VAL A 200 -2.10 -19.94 -9.60
C VAL A 200 -0.58 -19.84 -9.36
N LEU A 201 -0.18 -19.34 -8.19
CA LEU A 201 1.23 -19.23 -7.82
C LEU A 201 1.94 -20.59 -7.79
N LEU A 202 1.29 -21.59 -7.21
CA LEU A 202 1.83 -22.95 -7.12
C LEU A 202 1.94 -23.62 -8.50
N SER A 203 0.90 -23.49 -9.32
CA SER A 203 0.74 -24.24 -10.57
C SER A 203 1.50 -23.62 -11.75
N PHE A 204 1.52 -22.30 -11.87
CA PHE A 204 1.98 -21.63 -13.10
C PHE A 204 3.26 -20.82 -12.94
N VAL A 205 3.60 -20.36 -11.74
CA VAL A 205 4.85 -19.61 -11.51
C VAL A 205 6.01 -20.61 -11.29
N HIS A 206 7.12 -20.35 -11.94
CA HIS A 206 8.30 -21.22 -11.89
C HIS A 206 9.47 -20.49 -11.24
N GLU A 207 10.21 -21.21 -10.38
CA GLU A 207 11.47 -20.72 -9.82
C GLU A 207 12.46 -20.41 -10.93
N ARG A 208 13.16 -19.29 -10.82
CA ARG A 208 14.28 -18.91 -11.69
C ARG A 208 15.58 -19.03 -10.90
N LYS A 209 16.66 -19.38 -11.58
CA LYS A 209 17.99 -19.38 -10.95
C LYS A 209 18.32 -17.94 -10.53
N PRO A 210 18.55 -17.68 -9.24
CA PRO A 210 18.88 -16.34 -8.78
C PRO A 210 20.27 -15.95 -9.31
N PRO A 211 20.54 -14.66 -9.52
CA PRO A 211 21.89 -14.17 -9.76
C PRO A 211 22.80 -14.53 -8.57
N PRO A 212 24.13 -14.62 -8.79
CA PRO A 212 25.07 -14.88 -7.71
C PRO A 212 24.88 -13.85 -6.59
N PRO A 213 24.95 -14.26 -5.31
CA PRO A 213 24.65 -13.39 -4.18
C PRO A 213 25.60 -12.19 -4.16
N ALA A 214 25.05 -11.00 -3.90
CA ALA A 214 25.85 -9.84 -3.57
C ALA A 214 26.68 -10.16 -2.31
N ARG A 215 27.98 -9.90 -2.38
CA ARG A 215 28.98 -10.39 -1.40
C ARG A 215 28.83 -9.87 0.02
N GLN A 216 28.06 -8.81 0.29
CA GLN A 216 27.92 -8.24 1.63
C GLN A 216 26.53 -7.70 1.89
N LEU A 217 26.02 -7.99 3.09
CA LEU A 217 24.81 -7.37 3.62
C LEU A 217 25.05 -5.86 3.84
N PRO A 218 24.13 -4.99 3.40
CA PRO A 218 24.20 -3.58 3.79
C PRO A 218 24.05 -3.49 5.31
N ARG A 219 25.08 -3.00 5.99
CA ARG A 219 24.95 -2.63 7.39
C ARG A 219 24.03 -1.39 7.45
N ILE A 220 22.86 -1.52 8.05
CA ILE A 220 21.93 -0.40 8.26
C ILE A 220 22.59 0.57 9.25
N ARG A 221 23.33 1.54 8.74
CA ARG A 221 23.94 2.62 9.54
C ARG A 221 23.66 3.95 8.86
N LEU A 222 23.11 4.90 9.59
CA LEU A 222 22.95 6.30 9.16
C LEU A 222 24.32 7.01 8.97
N ALA A 223 25.35 6.49 9.63
CA ALA A 223 26.72 6.97 9.47
C ALA A 223 27.20 6.70 8.02
N GLY A 224 27.61 7.76 7.32
CA GLY A 224 28.10 7.68 5.93
C GLY A 224 27.08 8.05 4.85
N PHE A 225 25.87 8.49 5.21
CA PHE A 225 24.95 9.15 4.29
C PHE A 225 25.10 10.67 4.35
N ASP A 226 24.88 11.33 3.22
CA ASP A 226 24.89 12.80 3.11
C ASP A 226 23.81 13.43 4.01
N THR A 227 24.07 14.66 4.43
CA THR A 227 23.15 15.47 5.22
C THR A 227 21.81 15.67 4.51
N ARG A 228 21.79 15.79 3.19
CA ARG A 228 20.57 15.90 2.38
C ARG A 228 19.65 14.71 2.56
N PHE A 229 20.17 13.49 2.50
CA PHE A 229 19.38 12.27 2.70
C PHE A 229 18.85 12.19 4.14
N LYS A 230 19.66 12.56 5.15
CA LYS A 230 19.22 12.58 6.55
C LYS A 230 18.10 13.60 6.78
N LEU A 231 18.22 14.80 6.23
CA LEU A 231 17.19 15.83 6.29
C LEU A 231 15.91 15.37 5.59
N PHE A 232 16.03 14.72 4.43
CA PHE A 232 14.87 14.13 3.76
C PHE A 232 14.15 13.08 4.64
N LEU A 233 14.88 12.21 5.34
CA LEU A 233 14.28 11.26 6.27
C LEU A 233 13.55 11.93 7.43
N ILE A 234 14.11 13.03 7.98
CA ILE A 234 13.46 13.79 9.05
C ILE A 234 12.16 14.43 8.54
N VAL A 235 12.22 15.07 7.36
CA VAL A 235 11.05 15.71 6.75
C VAL A 235 9.98 14.66 6.41
N MET A 236 10.39 13.48 5.93
CA MET A 236 9.49 12.34 5.71
C MET A 236 8.85 11.85 7.01
N ALA A 237 9.59 11.81 8.12
CA ALA A 237 9.03 11.44 9.41
C ALA A 237 7.95 12.43 9.87
N ILE A 238 8.21 13.74 9.73
CA ILE A 238 7.25 14.80 10.05
C ILE A 238 5.98 14.67 9.19
N PHE A 239 6.15 14.53 7.88
CA PHE A 239 5.02 14.31 6.98
C PHE A 239 4.23 13.05 7.36
N THR A 240 4.91 11.93 7.61
CA THR A 240 4.27 10.65 7.94
C THR A 240 3.53 10.70 9.27
N LEU A 241 3.99 11.47 10.26
CA LEU A 241 3.25 11.70 11.50
C LEU A 241 1.91 12.41 11.27
N GLY A 242 1.79 13.22 10.21
CA GLY A 242 0.52 13.80 9.77
C GLY A 242 -0.29 12.88 8.83
N ASN A 243 0.34 11.87 8.26
CA ASN A 243 -0.27 10.92 7.33
C ASN A 243 -0.67 9.63 8.06
N SER A 244 -1.77 9.69 8.80
CA SER A 244 -2.34 8.54 9.50
C SER A 244 -2.89 7.48 8.53
N SER A 245 -3.27 6.32 9.05
CA SER A 245 -3.91 5.25 8.26
C SER A 245 -5.12 5.77 7.47
N ASP A 246 -5.26 5.28 6.22
CA ASP A 246 -6.41 5.58 5.35
C ASP A 246 -7.77 5.19 5.98
N PHE A 247 -7.75 4.46 7.08
CA PHE A 247 -8.93 4.14 7.86
C PHE A 247 -9.70 5.39 8.32
N PHE A 248 -8.98 6.49 8.60
CA PHE A 248 -9.61 7.75 9.06
C PHE A 248 -10.38 8.47 7.96
N VAL A 249 -9.92 8.45 6.70
CA VAL A 249 -10.67 9.04 5.59
C VAL A 249 -11.96 8.26 5.31
N ILE A 250 -11.93 6.93 5.49
CA ILE A 250 -13.10 6.05 5.40
C ILE A 250 -14.11 6.38 6.51
N LEU A 251 -13.64 6.46 7.76
CA LEU A 251 -14.51 6.83 8.89
C LEU A 251 -15.08 8.26 8.75
N ARG A 252 -14.28 9.20 8.22
CA ARG A 252 -14.74 10.58 8.01
C ARG A 252 -15.85 10.65 6.97
N ALA A 253 -15.72 9.89 5.88
CA ALA A 253 -16.78 9.79 4.88
C ALA A 253 -18.10 9.31 5.49
N GLN A 254 -18.08 8.25 6.30
CA GLN A 254 -19.26 7.76 7.01
C GLN A 254 -19.77 8.77 8.04
N ASN A 255 -18.89 9.40 8.82
CA ASN A 255 -19.24 10.44 9.80
C ASN A 255 -19.96 11.64 9.16
N LEU A 256 -19.65 11.96 7.91
CA LEU A 256 -20.32 12.99 7.11
C LEU A 256 -21.63 12.51 6.45
N GLY A 257 -22.09 11.29 6.75
CA GLY A 257 -23.37 10.75 6.27
C GLY A 257 -23.27 9.95 4.96
N ALA A 258 -22.07 9.63 4.46
CA ALA A 258 -21.95 8.74 3.32
C ALA A 258 -22.34 7.31 3.70
N SER A 259 -23.24 6.67 2.94
CA SER A 259 -23.55 5.26 3.12
C SER A 259 -22.34 4.37 2.77
N VAL A 260 -22.31 3.12 3.29
CA VAL A 260 -21.20 2.20 3.09
C VAL A 260 -20.90 1.96 1.61
N ILE A 261 -21.93 1.90 0.76
CA ILE A 261 -21.75 1.74 -0.69
C ILE A 261 -21.06 2.97 -1.31
N TYR A 262 -21.43 4.17 -0.88
CA TYR A 262 -20.79 5.40 -1.38
C TYR A 262 -19.34 5.50 -0.92
N VAL A 263 -19.04 5.10 0.31
CA VAL A 263 -17.62 5.01 0.79
C VAL A 263 -16.79 4.10 -0.11
N VAL A 264 -17.31 2.92 -0.46
CA VAL A 264 -16.61 1.99 -1.36
C VAL A 264 -16.46 2.59 -2.77
N LEU A 265 -17.47 3.25 -3.30
CA LEU A 265 -17.39 3.91 -4.61
C LEU A 265 -16.43 5.12 -4.61
N MET A 266 -16.32 5.87 -3.51
CA MET A 266 -15.31 6.92 -3.33
C MET A 266 -13.89 6.34 -3.37
N LEU A 267 -13.67 5.14 -2.79
CA LEU A 267 -12.39 4.43 -2.89
C LEU A 267 -12.08 3.95 -4.32
N VAL A 268 -13.11 3.61 -5.12
CA VAL A 268 -12.92 3.37 -6.56
C VAL A 268 -12.43 4.63 -7.25
N VAL A 269 -13.04 5.79 -6.98
CA VAL A 269 -12.61 7.09 -7.53
C VAL A 269 -11.17 7.41 -7.12
N PHE A 270 -10.81 7.20 -5.85
CA PHE A 270 -9.43 7.32 -5.36
C PHE A 270 -8.45 6.46 -6.18
N ASN A 271 -8.73 5.17 -6.36
CA ASN A 271 -7.85 4.27 -7.09
C ASN A 271 -7.73 4.66 -8.59
N LEU A 272 -8.82 5.11 -9.21
CA LEU A 272 -8.81 5.58 -10.60
C LEU A 272 -7.97 6.86 -10.77
N THR A 273 -8.18 7.85 -9.91
CA THR A 273 -7.41 9.11 -9.97
C THR A 273 -5.93 8.87 -9.64
N TYR A 274 -5.63 8.00 -8.68
CA TYR A 274 -4.26 7.55 -8.41
C TYR A 274 -3.61 6.93 -9.65
N ALA A 275 -4.27 5.96 -10.30
CA ALA A 275 -3.75 5.29 -11.47
C ALA A 275 -3.51 6.24 -12.66
N LEU A 276 -4.47 7.14 -12.91
CA LEU A 276 -4.39 8.13 -13.98
C LEU A 276 -3.29 9.16 -13.76
N THR A 277 -2.99 9.50 -12.50
CA THR A 277 -2.01 10.53 -12.14
C THR A 277 -0.59 9.98 -12.04
N ALA A 278 -0.41 8.72 -11.63
CA ALA A 278 0.90 8.16 -11.30
C ALA A 278 1.92 8.21 -12.47
N LEU A 279 1.50 7.85 -13.70
CA LEU A 279 2.40 7.88 -14.86
C LEU A 279 2.72 9.31 -15.33
N PRO A 280 1.75 10.21 -15.52
CA PRO A 280 2.04 11.61 -15.84
C PRO A 280 2.93 12.30 -14.80
N ALA A 281 2.68 12.06 -13.52
CA ALA A 281 3.49 12.61 -12.43
C ALA A 281 4.95 12.11 -12.49
N GLY A 282 5.17 10.83 -12.77
CA GLY A 282 6.51 10.29 -12.97
C GLY A 282 7.27 11.01 -14.08
N VAL A 283 6.65 11.17 -15.26
CA VAL A 283 7.24 11.91 -16.40
C VAL A 283 7.48 13.38 -16.05
N LEU A 284 6.54 14.01 -15.35
CA LEU A 284 6.66 15.41 -14.96
C LEU A 284 7.80 15.61 -13.93
N SER A 285 8.01 14.65 -13.03
CA SER A 285 9.10 14.69 -12.05
C SER A 285 10.48 14.70 -12.68
N ASP A 286 10.64 14.03 -13.82
CA ASP A 286 11.91 14.01 -14.55
C ASP A 286 12.21 15.34 -15.23
N ARG A 287 11.17 16.19 -15.50
CA ARG A 287 11.30 17.50 -16.16
C ARG A 287 11.39 18.66 -15.17
N LEU A 288 10.55 18.66 -14.13
CA LEU A 288 10.42 19.77 -13.16
C LEU A 288 11.26 19.57 -11.89
N GLY A 289 11.93 18.41 -11.75
CA GLY A 289 12.62 18.03 -10.52
C GLY A 289 11.71 17.30 -9.54
N ARG A 290 12.26 16.26 -8.90
CA ARG A 290 11.48 15.37 -8.01
C ARG A 290 11.04 16.06 -6.73
N ARG A 291 11.92 16.91 -6.19
CA ARG A 291 11.67 17.71 -4.99
C ARG A 291 10.44 18.61 -5.15
N GLY A 292 10.36 19.35 -6.27
CA GLY A 292 9.23 20.24 -6.56
C GLY A 292 7.91 19.49 -6.66
N LEU A 293 7.92 18.31 -7.30
CA LEU A 293 6.70 17.52 -7.45
C LEU A 293 6.25 16.88 -6.12
N ILE A 294 7.16 16.43 -5.27
CA ILE A 294 6.83 15.95 -3.92
C ILE A 294 6.22 17.09 -3.10
N ALA A 295 6.82 18.29 -3.15
CA ALA A 295 6.29 19.47 -2.44
C ALA A 295 4.87 19.81 -2.91
N ALA A 296 4.64 19.83 -4.24
CA ALA A 296 3.30 20.06 -4.80
C ALA A 296 2.29 18.97 -4.37
N GLY A 297 2.70 17.72 -4.36
CA GLY A 297 1.86 16.61 -3.87
C GLY A 297 1.51 16.76 -2.38
N TRP A 298 2.46 17.15 -1.53
CA TRP A 298 2.21 17.40 -0.11
C TRP A 298 1.34 18.63 0.13
N PHE A 299 1.44 19.63 -0.73
CA PHE A 299 0.51 20.77 -0.72
C PHE A 299 -0.92 20.33 -1.05
N ILE A 300 -1.10 19.51 -2.10
CA ILE A 300 -2.41 18.93 -2.42
C ILE A 300 -2.94 18.09 -1.26
N TYR A 301 -2.09 17.26 -0.63
CA TYR A 301 -2.46 16.51 0.56
C TYR A 301 -2.94 17.43 1.69
N ALA A 302 -2.21 18.50 1.98
CA ALA A 302 -2.58 19.46 3.01
C ALA A 302 -3.94 20.11 2.72
N LEU A 303 -4.21 20.48 1.47
CA LEU A 303 -5.51 21.02 1.04
C LEU A 303 -6.64 19.98 1.17
N VAL A 304 -6.39 18.74 0.76
CA VAL A 304 -7.36 17.64 0.86
C VAL A 304 -7.68 17.34 2.32
N TYR A 305 -6.68 17.27 3.20
CA TYR A 305 -6.90 17.05 4.63
C TYR A 305 -7.60 18.23 5.29
N LEU A 306 -7.24 19.45 4.94
CA LEU A 306 -8.00 20.62 5.37
C LEU A 306 -9.46 20.57 4.86
N GLY A 307 -9.66 20.12 3.63
CA GLY A 307 -10.99 19.86 3.07
C GLY A 307 -11.77 18.83 3.88
N PHE A 308 -11.17 17.69 4.26
CA PHE A 308 -11.80 16.69 5.13
C PHE A 308 -12.15 17.27 6.51
N ALA A 309 -11.31 18.15 7.05
CA ALA A 309 -11.61 18.83 8.33
C ALA A 309 -12.84 19.76 8.23
N LEU A 310 -12.94 20.52 7.14
CA LEU A 310 -13.98 21.53 6.92
C LEU A 310 -15.25 20.97 6.27
N ALA A 311 -15.21 19.76 5.70
CA ALA A 311 -16.36 19.17 5.02
C ALA A 311 -17.55 18.99 5.98
N SER A 312 -18.72 19.36 5.51
CA SER A 312 -20.01 19.26 6.19
C SER A 312 -21.02 18.36 5.46
N GLU A 313 -20.79 18.11 4.17
CA GLU A 313 -21.71 17.41 3.30
C GLU A 313 -21.08 16.19 2.61
N PRO A 314 -21.79 15.06 2.42
CA PRO A 314 -21.24 13.85 1.83
C PRO A 314 -20.71 14.03 0.40
N TRP A 315 -21.30 14.92 -0.42
CA TRP A 315 -20.87 15.13 -1.80
C TRP A 315 -19.46 15.73 -1.89
N GLN A 316 -19.03 16.53 -0.90
CA GLN A 316 -17.68 17.12 -0.85
C GLN A 316 -16.61 16.03 -0.75
N VAL A 317 -16.94 14.93 -0.08
CA VAL A 317 -16.02 13.80 0.16
C VAL A 317 -15.59 13.15 -1.15
N TRP A 318 -16.44 13.11 -2.19
CA TRP A 318 -16.09 12.59 -3.52
C TRP A 318 -14.92 13.35 -4.13
N LEU A 319 -14.95 14.68 -4.07
CA LEU A 319 -13.85 15.53 -4.57
C LEU A 319 -12.57 15.33 -3.76
N LEU A 320 -12.71 15.15 -2.43
CA LEU A 320 -11.57 14.93 -1.54
C LEU A 320 -10.91 13.57 -1.79
N PHE A 321 -11.67 12.49 -2.02
CA PHE A 321 -11.11 11.20 -2.41
C PHE A 321 -10.42 11.26 -3.79
N ALA A 322 -10.97 12.00 -4.75
CA ALA A 322 -10.32 12.23 -6.03
C ALA A 322 -9.00 12.99 -5.87
N GLY A 323 -8.97 14.07 -5.08
CA GLY A 323 -7.76 14.82 -4.76
C GLY A 323 -6.72 14.00 -3.99
N TYR A 324 -7.19 13.11 -3.10
CA TYR A 324 -6.34 12.19 -2.37
C TYR A 324 -5.63 11.19 -3.29
N GLY A 325 -6.34 10.68 -4.31
CA GLY A 325 -5.75 9.84 -5.35
C GLY A 325 -4.70 10.58 -6.19
N VAL A 326 -4.95 11.86 -6.52
CA VAL A 326 -3.97 12.71 -7.21
C VAL A 326 -2.68 12.85 -6.39
N TYR A 327 -2.79 13.16 -5.09
CA TYR A 327 -1.64 13.21 -4.18
C TYR A 327 -0.82 11.90 -4.20
N TYR A 328 -1.48 10.75 -4.02
CA TYR A 328 -0.81 9.45 -4.04
C TYR A 328 -0.07 9.21 -5.36
N GLY A 329 -0.70 9.51 -6.50
CA GLY A 329 -0.09 9.39 -7.81
C GLY A 329 1.14 10.28 -8.00
N MET A 330 1.11 11.48 -7.44
CA MET A 330 2.24 12.43 -7.52
C MET A 330 3.41 12.05 -6.64
N VAL A 331 3.18 11.43 -5.48
CA VAL A 331 4.22 11.32 -4.44
C VAL A 331 4.80 9.91 -4.33
N GLU A 332 4.00 8.85 -4.36
CA GLU A 332 4.44 7.50 -3.99
C GLU A 332 5.63 7.00 -4.83
N GLY A 333 5.54 7.11 -6.14
CA GLY A 333 6.62 6.71 -7.05
C GLY A 333 7.80 7.65 -7.04
N VAL A 334 7.52 8.95 -7.03
CA VAL A 334 8.51 10.02 -7.11
C VAL A 334 9.37 10.10 -5.84
N ALA A 335 8.80 9.90 -4.65
CA ALA A 335 9.57 9.86 -3.41
C ALA A 335 10.60 8.72 -3.39
N ARG A 336 10.23 7.53 -3.90
CA ARG A 336 11.17 6.41 -4.06
C ARG A 336 12.29 6.74 -5.05
N ALA A 337 11.96 7.39 -6.16
CA ALA A 337 12.94 7.83 -7.13
C ALA A 337 13.89 8.89 -6.53
N PHE A 338 13.36 9.82 -5.72
CA PHE A 338 14.16 10.83 -5.05
C PHE A 338 15.15 10.24 -4.05
N VAL A 339 14.78 9.18 -3.30
CA VAL A 339 15.72 8.41 -2.47
C VAL A 339 16.90 7.91 -3.29
N ALA A 340 16.65 7.38 -4.50
CA ALA A 340 17.72 6.88 -5.36
C ALA A 340 18.68 7.97 -5.88
N ASP A 341 18.20 9.22 -6.02
CA ASP A 341 19.01 10.36 -6.45
C ASP A 341 19.89 10.93 -5.33
N LEU A 342 19.40 10.84 -4.08
CA LEU A 342 20.13 11.37 -2.92
C LEU A 342 21.29 10.48 -2.46
N VAL A 343 21.46 9.27 -3.05
CA VAL A 343 22.46 8.31 -2.57
C VAL A 343 23.19 7.61 -3.72
N PRO A 344 24.48 7.25 -3.54
CA PRO A 344 25.22 6.42 -4.50
C PRO A 344 24.54 5.07 -4.74
N VAL A 345 24.74 4.49 -5.93
CA VAL A 345 24.12 3.21 -6.36
C VAL A 345 24.36 2.09 -5.36
N GLU A 346 25.57 2.03 -4.78
CA GLU A 346 26.01 0.99 -3.84
C GLU A 346 25.26 1.06 -2.50
N LYS A 347 24.69 2.23 -2.14
CA LYS A 347 23.98 2.47 -0.89
C LYS A 347 22.46 2.49 -1.03
N ARG A 348 21.91 2.35 -2.26
CA ARG A 348 20.47 2.45 -2.51
C ARG A 348 19.63 1.46 -1.70
N GLY A 349 20.07 0.21 -1.59
CA GLY A 349 19.35 -0.80 -0.80
C GLY A 349 19.20 -0.40 0.68
N THR A 350 20.29 0.10 1.30
CA THR A 350 20.26 0.59 2.68
C THR A 350 19.41 1.86 2.81
N ALA A 351 19.46 2.77 1.82
CA ALA A 351 18.66 3.98 1.82
C ALA A 351 17.15 3.69 1.74
N TYR A 352 16.73 2.76 0.90
CA TYR A 352 15.34 2.29 0.86
C TYR A 352 14.91 1.62 2.17
N GLY A 353 15.80 0.81 2.78
CA GLY A 353 15.55 0.22 4.09
C GLY A 353 15.33 1.28 5.17
N LEU A 354 16.18 2.32 5.23
CA LEU A 354 16.03 3.44 6.15
C LEU A 354 14.75 4.25 5.88
N TYR A 355 14.46 4.55 4.61
CA TYR A 355 13.24 5.25 4.20
C TYR A 355 11.99 4.51 4.65
N HIS A 356 11.85 3.22 4.30
CA HIS A 356 10.70 2.43 4.72
C HIS A 356 10.66 2.20 6.23
N GLY A 357 11.81 2.11 6.89
CA GLY A 357 11.90 2.01 8.34
C GLY A 357 11.37 3.26 9.05
N VAL A 358 11.77 4.46 8.59
CA VAL A 358 11.29 5.73 9.14
C VAL A 358 9.78 5.88 8.91
N VAL A 359 9.30 5.64 7.70
CA VAL A 359 7.87 5.68 7.39
C VAL A 359 7.11 4.67 8.25
N GLY A 360 7.55 3.41 8.29
CA GLY A 360 6.88 2.37 9.08
C GLY A 360 6.84 2.65 10.58
N LEU A 361 7.93 3.16 11.15
CA LEU A 361 7.96 3.52 12.57
C LEU A 361 7.09 4.73 12.91
N ALA A 362 6.89 5.65 11.94
CA ALA A 362 6.06 6.84 12.16
C ALA A 362 4.55 6.56 11.99
N LEU A 363 4.16 5.55 11.19
CA LEU A 363 2.74 5.26 10.90
C LEU A 363 1.92 4.83 12.13
N LEU A 364 2.51 4.06 13.05
CA LEU A 364 1.81 3.66 14.27
C LEU A 364 1.51 4.85 15.18
N PRO A 365 2.50 5.69 15.61
CA PRO A 365 2.18 6.87 16.39
C PRO A 365 1.28 7.87 15.64
N ALA A 366 1.44 8.05 14.33
CA ALA A 366 0.55 8.88 13.52
C ALA A 366 -0.91 8.46 13.66
N SER A 367 -1.18 7.15 13.51
CA SER A 367 -2.54 6.61 13.58
C SER A 367 -3.10 6.60 15.00
N LEU A 368 -2.26 6.42 16.04
CA LEU A 368 -2.68 6.55 17.44
C LEU A 368 -3.05 8.00 17.78
N ILE A 369 -2.23 8.97 17.35
CA ILE A 369 -2.51 10.40 17.54
C ILE A 369 -3.81 10.77 16.83
N ALA A 370 -4.01 10.32 15.59
CA ALA A 370 -5.22 10.60 14.83
C ALA A 370 -6.47 10.03 15.52
N GLY A 371 -6.41 8.79 16.01
CA GLY A 371 -7.51 8.17 16.74
C GLY A 371 -7.82 8.89 18.06
N TRP A 372 -6.77 9.23 18.81
CA TRP A 372 -6.93 10.00 20.04
C TRP A 372 -7.53 11.40 19.80
N LEU A 373 -7.05 12.12 18.79
CA LEU A 373 -7.61 13.42 18.40
C LEU A 373 -9.09 13.32 18.00
N TRP A 374 -9.45 12.25 17.30
CA TRP A 374 -10.82 11.99 16.92
C TRP A 374 -11.74 11.78 18.14
N ASP A 375 -11.33 10.93 19.08
CA ASP A 375 -12.12 10.57 20.25
C ASP A 375 -12.11 11.68 21.32
N ALA A 376 -10.97 12.37 21.53
CA ALA A 376 -10.81 13.35 22.61
C ALA A 376 -11.23 14.79 22.22
N VAL A 377 -11.19 15.12 20.93
CA VAL A 377 -11.50 16.49 20.46
C VAL A 377 -12.74 16.48 19.54
N ASN A 378 -12.58 16.01 18.31
CA ASN A 378 -13.68 15.81 17.35
C ASN A 378 -13.20 15.10 16.08
N PRO A 379 -14.10 14.60 15.21
CA PRO A 379 -13.74 13.91 13.97
C PRO A 379 -12.93 14.73 12.95
N ALA A 380 -12.90 16.05 13.04
CA ALA A 380 -12.13 16.93 12.14
C ALA A 380 -10.68 17.14 12.63
N ALA A 381 -10.41 16.99 13.94
CA ALA A 381 -9.13 17.30 14.56
C ALA A 381 -7.92 16.55 13.95
N PRO A 382 -7.99 15.23 13.66
CA PRO A 382 -6.87 14.53 13.03
C PRO A 382 -6.54 15.08 11.63
N PHE A 383 -7.54 15.61 10.92
CA PHE A 383 -7.33 16.16 9.58
C PHE A 383 -6.68 17.55 9.63
N TYR A 384 -7.02 18.40 10.60
CA TYR A 384 -6.29 19.66 10.85
C TYR A 384 -4.84 19.38 11.21
N PHE A 385 -4.59 18.40 12.09
CA PHE A 385 -3.25 17.99 12.48
C PHE A 385 -2.44 17.46 11.28
N GLY A 386 -3.03 16.59 10.47
CA GLY A 386 -2.41 16.05 9.27
C GLY A 386 -2.10 17.12 8.22
N ALA A 387 -3.03 18.06 7.99
CA ALA A 387 -2.82 19.19 7.08
C ALA A 387 -1.66 20.09 7.53
N ALA A 388 -1.57 20.39 8.83
CA ALA A 388 -0.48 21.21 9.38
C ALA A 388 0.89 20.53 9.21
N LEU A 389 1.00 19.22 9.54
CA LEU A 389 2.26 18.50 9.39
C LEU A 389 2.64 18.28 7.91
N ALA A 390 1.68 18.09 7.02
CA ALA A 390 1.95 18.03 5.59
C ALA A 390 2.48 19.36 5.04
N PHE A 391 1.90 20.47 5.48
CA PHE A 391 2.39 21.80 5.12
C PHE A 391 3.81 22.03 5.67
N LEU A 392 4.10 21.66 6.92
CA LEU A 392 5.44 21.70 7.48
C LEU A 392 6.42 20.81 6.71
N GLY A 393 5.99 19.61 6.31
CA GLY A 393 6.77 18.74 5.43
C GLY A 393 7.08 19.38 4.08
N MET A 394 6.09 20.02 3.45
CA MET A 394 6.27 20.77 2.20
C MET A 394 7.29 21.89 2.35
N VAL A 395 7.19 22.71 3.39
CA VAL A 395 8.16 23.78 3.68
C VAL A 395 9.54 23.17 3.97
N GLY A 396 9.58 22.09 4.74
CA GLY A 396 10.82 21.38 5.08
C GLY A 396 11.55 20.83 3.86
N ILE A 397 10.85 20.18 2.93
CA ILE A 397 11.49 19.65 1.72
C ILE A 397 11.99 20.80 0.83
N MET A 398 11.26 21.88 0.73
CA MET A 398 11.66 23.05 -0.08
C MET A 398 12.78 23.87 0.55
N GLY A 399 12.85 23.98 1.88
CA GLY A 399 13.85 24.78 2.57
C GLY A 399 15.15 24.04 2.90
N LEU A 400 15.04 22.79 3.39
CA LEU A 400 16.15 22.05 3.97
C LEU A 400 16.81 21.05 3.01
N VAL A 401 16.04 20.46 2.10
CA VAL A 401 16.55 19.43 1.17
C VAL A 401 16.84 20.10 -0.19
N ARG A 402 18.07 20.55 -0.39
CA ARG A 402 18.51 21.09 -1.70
C ARG A 402 18.87 19.96 -2.66
N GLU A 403 18.57 20.14 -3.95
CA GLU A 403 19.00 19.25 -5.04
C GLU A 403 20.50 19.35 -5.31
#